data_73466c47c4aa5dadf929b3ca68db6a76
#
_entry.id   73466c47c4aa5dadf929b3ca68db6a76
#
_cell.length_a   1.000
_cell.length_b   1.000
_cell.length_c   1.000
_cell.angle_alpha   90.00
_cell.angle_beta   90.00
_cell.angle_gamma   90.00
#
_symmetry.space_group_name_H-M   'P 1'
#
loop_
_entity.id
_entity.type
_entity.pdbx_description
1 polymer ?
#
loop_
_entity_poly.entity_id
_entity_poly.type
_entity_poly.pdbx_seq_one_letter_code
_entity_poly.pdbx_strand_id
1 'polypeptide(L)'
;MAIREKVFNTIISCFKRHGAEVIDTPVFELKETLMGKYGEDSKLIYDLKDQGGELLSLRYDLTVPFARYLAMNKITNIKRYHIAKVYRRDNPAMTRGRYREFYQCDFDIAGHFDPMIPDAECLKIVHEILSMLQLGDFLIKINDRRILNGMFAVCGIPDSLFHSTCSTVDKLNKATWEDVKNEMVGEKGLLPEAADRIGEYVRLHAGGLGLIEQLLQDPKLSQNKLAREGLGDMKLLFEYLTLFGIADKISFDLSLARGLDYYTGVIYEAILLQPQNARREEPVNMGSVAGGGRYDELVGMFDPKGRKVPCVGVSIGIERIFSIMEQEVEASKEKIRTTETQVLVATPQKNFLDVRLNLISELWDSGIKAEMLYKKNPKLLNQLQYCEDTGIPLAAIIGEQELKDGVVKLRVVASREEVDIPREKLAEEIRRRLES
;
A
#
# COMPACT_ATOMS: atom_id res chain seq x y z
N MET A 1 1.16 7.02 -15.32
CA MET A 1 -0.05 6.20 -15.03
C MET A 1 0.20 4.71 -15.21
N ALA A 2 0.92 4.23 -16.24
CA ALA A 2 1.21 2.81 -16.43
C ALA A 2 1.90 2.14 -15.21
N ILE A 3 2.85 2.82 -14.58
CA ILE A 3 3.48 2.35 -13.33
C ILE A 3 2.45 2.22 -12.21
N ARG A 4 1.56 3.21 -12.05
CA ARG A 4 0.49 3.18 -11.04
C ARG A 4 -0.43 1.99 -11.23
N GLU A 5 -0.85 1.74 -12.45
CA GLU A 5 -1.72 0.61 -12.79
C GLU A 5 -1.06 -0.74 -12.46
N LYS A 6 0.21 -0.90 -12.79
CA LYS A 6 1.00 -2.09 -12.41
C LYS A 6 1.02 -2.31 -10.89
N VAL A 7 1.27 -1.25 -10.12
CA VAL A 7 1.28 -1.31 -8.66
C VAL A 7 -0.10 -1.68 -8.12
N PHE A 8 -1.16 -1.02 -8.59
CA PHE A 8 -2.53 -1.34 -8.18
C PHE A 8 -2.91 -2.78 -8.50
N ASN A 9 -2.60 -3.26 -9.70
CA ASN A 9 -2.90 -4.63 -10.09
C ASN A 9 -2.16 -5.66 -9.23
N THR A 10 -0.92 -5.40 -8.88
CA THR A 10 -0.14 -6.24 -7.96
C THR A 10 -0.79 -6.28 -6.57
N ILE A 11 -1.17 -5.15 -6.01
CA ILE A 11 -1.81 -5.04 -4.71
C ILE A 11 -3.18 -5.71 -4.71
N ILE A 12 -4.02 -5.43 -5.71
CA ILE A 12 -5.36 -6.02 -5.84
C ILE A 12 -5.27 -7.54 -5.98
N SER A 13 -4.36 -8.04 -6.79
CA SER A 13 -4.13 -9.48 -6.96
C SER A 13 -3.76 -10.16 -5.63
N CYS A 14 -2.91 -9.51 -4.82
CA CYS A 14 -2.56 -10.00 -3.49
C CYS A 14 -3.79 -10.02 -2.56
N PHE A 15 -4.54 -8.94 -2.48
CA PHE A 15 -5.74 -8.87 -1.64
C PHE A 15 -6.79 -9.93 -2.00
N LYS A 16 -7.02 -10.13 -3.30
CA LYS A 16 -7.94 -11.17 -3.79
C LYS A 16 -7.43 -12.59 -3.48
N ARG A 17 -6.13 -12.83 -3.56
CA ARG A 17 -5.51 -14.12 -3.19
C ARG A 17 -5.74 -14.47 -1.71
N HIS A 18 -5.84 -13.45 -0.85
CA HIS A 18 -6.16 -13.59 0.57
C HIS A 18 -7.67 -13.59 0.87
N GLY A 19 -8.52 -13.67 -0.14
CA GLY A 19 -9.97 -13.83 0.03
C GLY A 19 -10.71 -12.54 0.40
N ALA A 20 -10.15 -11.38 0.11
CA ALA A 20 -10.81 -10.11 0.38
C ALA A 20 -11.84 -9.76 -0.70
N GLU A 21 -12.96 -9.22 -0.29
CA GLU A 21 -13.95 -8.59 -1.17
C GLU A 21 -13.78 -7.07 -1.20
N VAL A 22 -14.10 -6.47 -2.33
CA VAL A 22 -14.00 -5.02 -2.49
C VAL A 22 -15.21 -4.33 -1.89
N ILE A 23 -14.96 -3.23 -1.18
CA ILE A 23 -16.03 -2.30 -0.75
C ILE A 23 -15.69 -0.89 -1.21
N ASP A 24 -16.68 -0.01 -1.16
CA ASP A 24 -16.51 1.43 -1.34
C ASP A 24 -17.31 2.19 -0.28
N THR A 25 -16.83 3.35 0.10
CA THR A 25 -17.49 4.27 1.02
C THR A 25 -17.45 5.69 0.45
N PRO A 26 -18.37 6.58 0.84
CA PRO A 26 -18.38 7.95 0.33
C PRO A 26 -17.10 8.72 0.66
N VAL A 27 -16.70 9.61 -0.26
CA VAL A 27 -15.60 10.56 -0.02
C VAL A 27 -15.95 11.54 1.11
N PHE A 28 -17.21 11.94 1.15
CA PHE A 28 -17.76 12.80 2.19
C PHE A 28 -18.24 11.94 3.36
N GLU A 29 -17.86 12.34 4.55
CA GLU A 29 -18.38 11.78 5.79
C GLU A 29 -19.03 12.88 6.63
N LEU A 30 -19.99 12.54 7.47
CA LEU A 30 -20.46 13.45 8.47
C LEU A 30 -19.29 13.86 9.37
N LYS A 31 -19.16 15.15 9.66
CA LYS A 31 -18.08 15.66 10.52
C LYS A 31 -18.03 14.94 11.86
N GLU A 32 -19.18 14.66 12.46
CA GLU A 32 -19.29 13.92 13.72
C GLU A 32 -18.73 12.48 13.65
N THR A 33 -18.80 11.85 12.49
CA THR A 33 -18.23 10.51 12.27
C THR A 33 -16.71 10.51 12.44
N LEU A 34 -16.05 11.57 11.99
CA LEU A 34 -14.59 11.68 12.02
C LEU A 34 -14.07 12.31 13.32
N MET A 35 -14.88 13.13 14.00
CA MET A 35 -14.46 13.80 15.23
C MET A 35 -14.13 12.82 16.36
N GLY A 36 -13.06 13.13 17.08
CA GLY A 36 -12.63 12.33 18.23
C GLY A 36 -12.04 10.96 17.92
N LYS A 37 -11.79 10.66 16.65
CA LYS A 37 -11.22 9.36 16.22
C LYS A 37 -9.72 9.41 15.94
N TYR A 38 -9.16 10.60 15.72
CA TYR A 38 -7.79 10.80 15.25
C TYR A 38 -6.89 11.56 16.24
N GLY A 39 -7.36 11.86 17.45
CA GLY A 39 -6.58 12.59 18.43
C GLY A 39 -6.11 13.95 17.89
N GLU A 40 -4.80 14.23 18.00
CA GLU A 40 -4.20 15.47 17.52
C GLU A 40 -4.28 15.65 16.00
N ASP A 41 -4.37 14.56 15.24
CA ASP A 41 -4.50 14.59 13.78
C ASP A 41 -5.85 15.10 13.30
N SER A 42 -6.83 15.24 14.19
CA SER A 42 -8.16 15.81 13.87
C SER A 42 -8.05 17.22 13.25
N LYS A 43 -7.01 17.98 13.57
CA LYS A 43 -6.71 19.28 12.95
C LYS A 43 -6.37 19.21 11.45
N LEU A 44 -6.01 18.02 10.96
CA LEU A 44 -5.66 17.78 9.56
C LEU A 44 -6.86 17.38 8.70
N ILE A 45 -8.06 17.30 9.27
CA ILE A 45 -9.28 16.97 8.53
C ILE A 45 -9.75 18.21 7.74
N TYR A 46 -10.11 18.00 6.48
CA TYR A 46 -10.78 19.01 5.67
C TYR A 46 -12.26 19.05 6.00
N ASP A 47 -12.70 20.13 6.63
CA ASP A 47 -14.12 20.43 6.81
C ASP A 47 -14.67 21.17 5.57
N LEU A 48 -15.87 20.82 5.17
CA LEU A 48 -16.59 21.51 4.11
C LEU A 48 -17.45 22.63 4.69
N LYS A 49 -17.64 23.69 3.91
CA LYS A 49 -18.58 24.75 4.27
C LYS A 49 -19.99 24.20 4.28
N ASP A 50 -20.77 24.53 5.30
CA ASP A 50 -22.18 24.18 5.36
C ASP A 50 -22.91 24.71 4.11
N GLN A 51 -23.61 23.82 3.42
CA GLN A 51 -24.40 24.13 2.23
C GLN A 51 -25.83 23.57 2.29
N GLY A 52 -26.29 23.17 3.45
CA GLY A 52 -27.64 22.59 3.54
C GLY A 52 -28.00 21.98 4.89
N GLY A 53 -27.27 22.31 5.96
CA GLY A 53 -27.60 21.92 7.33
C GLY A 53 -26.89 20.68 7.84
N GLU A 54 -26.16 19.95 7.01
CA GLU A 54 -25.26 18.86 7.46
C GLU A 54 -23.81 19.30 7.39
N LEU A 55 -23.07 19.13 8.47
CA LEU A 55 -21.64 19.39 8.52
C LEU A 55 -20.89 18.18 7.98
N LEU A 56 -20.24 18.35 6.84
CA LEU A 56 -19.49 17.32 6.15
C LEU A 56 -17.99 17.58 6.22
N SER A 57 -17.23 16.50 6.14
CA SER A 57 -15.77 16.54 6.04
C SER A 57 -15.29 15.53 4.98
N LEU A 58 -14.11 15.75 4.43
CA LEU A 58 -13.48 14.76 3.56
C LEU A 58 -12.84 13.66 4.43
N ARG A 59 -12.97 12.41 4.02
CA ARG A 59 -12.36 11.29 4.75
C ARG A 59 -10.85 11.46 4.88
N TYR A 60 -10.36 11.26 6.10
CA TYR A 60 -8.95 11.34 6.46
C TYR A 60 -8.19 10.05 6.17
N ASP A 61 -8.87 8.91 6.35
CA ASP A 61 -8.42 7.56 6.06
C ASP A 61 -9.59 6.69 5.53
N LEU A 62 -9.35 5.41 5.33
CA LEU A 62 -10.37 4.45 4.93
C LEU A 62 -10.82 3.54 6.10
N THR A 63 -10.20 3.65 7.27
CA THR A 63 -10.45 2.79 8.42
C THR A 63 -11.67 3.25 9.22
N VAL A 64 -11.78 4.53 9.56
CA VAL A 64 -12.95 5.07 10.27
C VAL A 64 -14.23 4.92 9.45
N PRO A 65 -14.24 5.25 8.14
CA PRO A 65 -15.38 4.95 7.27
C PRO A 65 -15.75 3.46 7.22
N PHE A 66 -14.76 2.57 7.24
CA PHE A 66 -15.00 1.12 7.28
C PHE A 66 -15.68 0.69 8.58
N ALA A 67 -15.22 1.18 9.72
CA ALA A 67 -15.84 0.88 11.01
C ALA A 67 -17.30 1.34 11.06
N ARG A 68 -17.59 2.54 10.55
CA ARG A 68 -18.97 3.04 10.41
C ARG A 68 -19.79 2.14 9.48
N TYR A 69 -19.21 1.74 8.35
CA TYR A 69 -19.85 0.84 7.40
C TYR A 69 -20.24 -0.51 8.04
N LEU A 70 -19.35 -1.10 8.82
CA LEU A 70 -19.64 -2.34 9.56
C LEU A 70 -20.80 -2.17 10.56
N ALA A 71 -20.76 -1.11 11.34
CA ALA A 71 -21.80 -0.83 12.34
C ALA A 71 -23.17 -0.57 11.67
N MET A 72 -23.21 0.25 10.63
CA MET A 72 -24.42 0.60 9.91
C MET A 72 -25.09 -0.60 9.24
N ASN A 73 -24.29 -1.48 8.64
CA ASN A 73 -24.79 -2.66 7.94
C ASN A 73 -24.87 -3.91 8.81
N LYS A 74 -24.56 -3.79 10.12
CA LYS A 74 -24.57 -4.91 11.10
C LYS A 74 -23.68 -6.08 10.66
N ILE A 75 -22.57 -5.80 10.01
CA ILE A 75 -21.60 -6.79 9.56
C ILE A 75 -20.69 -7.14 10.73
N THR A 76 -20.57 -8.43 11.03
CA THR A 76 -19.76 -8.94 12.14
C THR A 76 -18.54 -9.75 11.69
N ASN A 77 -18.46 -10.08 10.41
CA ASN A 77 -17.37 -10.87 9.83
C ASN A 77 -17.18 -10.52 8.36
N ILE A 78 -15.99 -10.02 8.01
CA ILE A 78 -15.63 -9.70 6.63
C ILE A 78 -14.10 -9.60 6.49
N LYS A 79 -13.58 -10.02 5.34
CA LYS A 79 -12.29 -9.56 4.81
C LYS A 79 -12.57 -8.59 3.67
N ARG A 80 -12.10 -7.37 3.76
CA ARG A 80 -12.34 -6.35 2.73
C ARG A 80 -11.04 -5.76 2.23
N TYR A 81 -11.05 -5.25 1.01
CA TYR A 81 -10.08 -4.26 0.57
C TYR A 81 -10.78 -3.04 -0.01
N HIS A 82 -10.12 -1.90 0.10
CA HIS A 82 -10.59 -0.63 -0.43
C HIS A 82 -9.40 0.19 -0.91
N ILE A 83 -9.39 0.57 -2.17
CA ILE A 83 -8.35 1.41 -2.77
C ILE A 83 -9.01 2.70 -3.21
N ALA A 84 -8.70 3.78 -2.51
CA ALA A 84 -9.34 5.06 -2.75
C ALA A 84 -8.50 6.23 -2.24
N LYS A 85 -8.86 7.43 -2.65
CA LYS A 85 -8.24 8.67 -2.22
C LYS A 85 -8.70 9.10 -0.85
N VAL A 86 -7.76 9.63 -0.08
CA VAL A 86 -7.97 10.27 1.22
C VAL A 86 -7.38 11.67 1.22
N TYR A 87 -7.76 12.49 2.19
CA TYR A 87 -7.52 13.93 2.16
C TYR A 87 -6.99 14.41 3.50
N ARG A 88 -5.82 15.08 3.49
CA ARG A 88 -5.20 15.63 4.71
C ARG A 88 -4.70 17.03 4.48
N ARG A 89 -4.97 17.93 5.42
CA ARG A 89 -4.52 19.32 5.42
C ARG A 89 -3.05 19.48 5.81
N ASP A 90 -2.24 18.49 5.54
CA ASP A 90 -0.81 18.53 5.85
C ASP A 90 -0.06 19.43 4.87
N ASN A 91 1.13 19.89 5.28
CA ASN A 91 2.01 20.62 4.39
C ASN A 91 2.57 19.66 3.33
N PRO A 92 2.33 19.93 2.04
CA PRO A 92 2.80 19.06 0.99
C PRO A 92 4.33 19.09 0.91
N ALA A 93 4.91 17.91 0.79
CA ALA A 93 6.33 17.71 0.53
C ALA A 93 6.47 16.69 -0.61
N MET A 94 6.38 17.17 -1.85
CA MET A 94 6.36 16.35 -3.07
C MET A 94 7.58 15.42 -3.16
N THR A 95 8.75 15.89 -2.78
CA THR A 95 9.99 15.10 -2.73
C THR A 95 9.96 13.95 -1.73
N ARG A 96 9.00 13.96 -0.79
CA ARG A 96 8.81 12.94 0.23
C ARG A 96 7.52 12.15 0.06
N GLY A 97 6.81 12.29 -1.06
CA GLY A 97 5.53 11.64 -1.32
C GLY A 97 4.39 12.08 -0.39
N ARG A 98 4.43 13.34 0.09
CA ARG A 98 3.35 13.91 0.90
C ARG A 98 2.47 14.82 0.06
N TYR A 99 1.23 14.42 -0.10
CA TYR A 99 0.20 15.13 -0.85
C TYR A 99 -1.01 15.41 0.03
N ARG A 100 -1.85 16.35 -0.36
CA ARG A 100 -3.13 16.63 0.30
C ARG A 100 -4.23 15.68 -0.13
N GLU A 101 -4.14 15.13 -1.33
CA GLU A 101 -4.96 14.06 -1.87
C GLU A 101 -4.03 12.92 -2.29
N PHE A 102 -4.24 11.72 -1.79
CA PHE A 102 -3.40 10.57 -2.12
C PHE A 102 -4.18 9.27 -1.94
N TYR A 103 -3.70 8.20 -2.56
CA TYR A 103 -4.32 6.89 -2.45
C TYR A 103 -3.87 6.14 -1.20
N GLN A 104 -4.81 5.46 -0.57
CA GLN A 104 -4.55 4.38 0.35
C GLN A 104 -5.07 3.05 -0.22
N CYS A 105 -4.29 1.99 -0.05
CA CYS A 105 -4.68 0.63 -0.39
C CYS A 105 -4.85 -0.14 0.90
N ASP A 106 -6.09 -0.26 1.36
CA ASP A 106 -6.42 -0.85 2.65
C ASP A 106 -6.95 -2.27 2.51
N PHE A 107 -6.47 -3.12 3.40
CA PHE A 107 -6.96 -4.47 3.61
C PHE A 107 -7.26 -4.65 5.09
N ASP A 108 -8.45 -5.15 5.44
CA ASP A 108 -8.85 -5.36 6.83
C ASP A 108 -9.60 -6.67 7.01
N ILE A 109 -9.42 -7.27 8.17
CA ILE A 109 -10.13 -8.45 8.65
C ILE A 109 -10.93 -8.04 9.87
N ALA A 110 -12.24 -8.19 9.80
CA ALA A 110 -13.16 -7.90 10.90
C ALA A 110 -13.85 -9.18 11.34
N GLY A 111 -13.93 -9.41 12.65
CA GLY A 111 -14.61 -10.55 13.23
C GLY A 111 -13.95 -11.04 14.52
N HIS A 112 -14.67 -11.94 15.23
CA HIS A 112 -14.14 -12.63 16.40
C HIS A 112 -13.41 -13.89 15.97
N PHE A 113 -12.10 -13.90 16.11
CA PHE A 113 -11.21 -14.99 15.70
C PHE A 113 -10.24 -15.34 16.83
N ASP A 114 -9.55 -16.45 16.69
CA ASP A 114 -8.47 -16.81 17.61
C ASP A 114 -7.32 -15.83 17.54
N PRO A 115 -6.62 -15.58 18.66
CA PRO A 115 -5.62 -14.53 18.76
C PRO A 115 -4.51 -14.62 17.71
N MET A 116 -4.12 -13.49 17.16
CA MET A 116 -2.96 -13.27 16.31
C MET A 116 -2.98 -13.94 14.93
N ILE A 117 -3.99 -14.74 14.59
CA ILE A 117 -4.09 -15.34 13.26
C ILE A 117 -4.36 -14.29 12.18
N PRO A 118 -5.37 -13.41 12.33
CA PRO A 118 -5.59 -12.33 11.35
C PRO A 118 -4.43 -11.33 11.32
N ASP A 119 -3.81 -11.05 12.46
CA ASP A 119 -2.68 -10.14 12.56
C ASP A 119 -1.48 -10.66 11.75
N ALA A 120 -1.18 -11.94 11.87
CA ALA A 120 -0.12 -12.59 11.10
C ALA A 120 -0.41 -12.55 9.59
N GLU A 121 -1.65 -12.74 9.18
CA GLU A 121 -2.06 -12.65 7.76
C GLU A 121 -1.84 -11.24 7.21
N CYS A 122 -2.19 -10.18 7.95
CA CYS A 122 -1.93 -8.80 7.54
C CYS A 122 -0.43 -8.54 7.31
N LEU A 123 0.44 -9.03 8.18
CA LEU A 123 1.89 -8.92 8.02
C LEU A 123 2.42 -9.72 6.83
N LYS A 124 1.86 -10.91 6.58
CA LYS A 124 2.17 -11.70 5.38
C LYS A 124 1.81 -10.96 4.10
N ILE A 125 0.65 -10.30 4.06
CA ILE A 125 0.22 -9.49 2.92
C ILE A 125 1.20 -8.34 2.65
N VAL A 126 1.63 -7.61 3.67
CA VAL A 126 2.64 -6.56 3.54
C VAL A 126 3.93 -7.11 2.95
N HIS A 127 4.41 -8.22 3.49
CA HIS A 127 5.62 -8.89 2.99
C HIS A 127 5.48 -9.31 1.52
N GLU A 128 4.37 -9.93 1.15
CA GLU A 128 4.13 -10.38 -0.23
C GLU A 128 4.12 -9.20 -1.22
N ILE A 129 3.42 -8.12 -0.89
CA ILE A 129 3.33 -6.95 -1.76
C ILE A 129 4.70 -6.29 -1.95
N LEU A 130 5.44 -6.05 -0.87
CA LEU A 130 6.75 -5.43 -0.96
C LEU A 130 7.76 -6.31 -1.71
N SER A 131 7.68 -7.63 -1.53
CA SER A 131 8.51 -8.59 -2.27
C SER A 131 8.18 -8.61 -3.77
N MET A 132 6.90 -8.60 -4.13
CA MET A 132 6.47 -8.59 -5.53
C MET A 132 6.80 -7.28 -6.26
N LEU A 133 6.79 -6.15 -5.56
CA LEU A 133 7.12 -4.85 -6.13
C LEU A 133 8.62 -4.64 -6.34
N GLN A 134 9.47 -5.47 -5.72
CA GLN A 134 10.93 -5.45 -5.88
C GLN A 134 11.57 -4.07 -5.67
N LEU A 135 11.12 -3.35 -4.66
CA LEU A 135 11.58 -1.98 -4.35
C LEU A 135 12.92 -1.93 -3.58
N GLY A 136 13.59 -3.04 -3.45
CA GLY A 136 14.78 -3.20 -2.62
C GLY A 136 14.48 -3.88 -1.29
N ASP A 137 15.39 -3.76 -0.33
CA ASP A 137 15.24 -4.37 0.98
C ASP A 137 14.26 -3.60 1.86
N PHE A 138 13.58 -4.30 2.76
CA PHE A 138 12.60 -3.71 3.66
C PHE A 138 12.59 -4.38 5.01
N LEU A 139 12.04 -3.68 5.99
CA LEU A 139 11.85 -4.16 7.35
C LEU A 139 10.43 -3.82 7.80
N ILE A 140 9.77 -4.75 8.47
CA ILE A 140 8.48 -4.54 9.11
C ILE A 140 8.69 -4.46 10.62
N LYS A 141 8.57 -3.26 11.17
CA LYS A 141 8.62 -3.03 12.62
C LYS A 141 7.26 -3.31 13.22
N ILE A 142 7.23 -4.00 14.35
CA ILE A 142 6.01 -4.30 15.09
C ILE A 142 6.15 -3.94 16.57
N ASN A 143 5.06 -3.58 17.18
CA ASN A 143 4.90 -3.37 18.62
C ASN A 143 3.44 -3.65 19.01
N ASP A 144 3.09 -3.40 20.27
CA ASP A 144 1.73 -3.57 20.77
C ASP A 144 1.39 -2.44 21.73
N ARG A 145 0.21 -1.87 21.58
CA ARG A 145 -0.29 -0.79 22.45
C ARG A 145 -0.33 -1.19 23.93
N ARG A 146 -0.64 -2.45 24.22
CA ARG A 146 -0.66 -2.95 25.61
C ARG A 146 0.74 -3.00 26.21
N ILE A 147 1.77 -3.32 25.43
CA ILE A 147 3.16 -3.28 25.83
C ILE A 147 3.59 -1.84 26.11
N LEU A 148 3.26 -0.90 25.23
CA LEU A 148 3.52 0.53 25.43
C LEU A 148 2.86 1.06 26.70
N ASN A 149 1.57 0.77 26.89
CA ASN A 149 0.84 1.15 28.09
C ASN A 149 1.49 0.61 29.36
N GLY A 150 1.82 -0.67 29.38
CA GLY A 150 2.47 -1.31 30.53
C GLY A 150 3.86 -0.76 30.81
N MET A 151 4.65 -0.54 29.75
CA MET A 151 5.98 0.06 29.85
C MET A 151 5.92 1.47 30.47
N PHE A 152 5.04 2.31 30.00
CA PHE A 152 4.89 3.66 30.52
C PHE A 152 4.36 3.65 31.97
N ALA A 153 3.43 2.76 32.30
CA ALA A 153 2.94 2.60 33.66
C ALA A 153 4.05 2.21 34.65
N VAL A 154 4.90 1.23 34.30
CA VAL A 154 6.03 0.82 35.18
C VAL A 154 7.13 1.88 35.24
N CYS A 155 7.22 2.76 34.27
CA CYS A 155 8.12 3.92 34.28
C CYS A 155 7.55 5.11 35.09
N GLY A 156 6.31 5.03 35.57
CA GLY A 156 5.66 6.08 36.35
C GLY A 156 5.03 7.21 35.54
N ILE A 157 4.67 6.95 34.28
CA ILE A 157 4.01 7.93 33.40
C ILE A 157 2.50 7.92 33.70
N PRO A 158 1.88 9.07 33.99
CA PRO A 158 0.43 9.17 34.14
C PRO A 158 -0.31 8.86 32.82
N ASP A 159 -1.50 8.25 32.90
CA ASP A 159 -2.34 7.96 31.74
C ASP A 159 -2.64 9.18 30.87
N SER A 160 -2.77 10.36 31.50
CA SER A 160 -2.99 11.64 30.82
C SER A 160 -1.84 12.05 29.86
N LEU A 161 -0.65 11.53 30.08
CA LEU A 161 0.55 11.81 29.28
C LEU A 161 0.89 10.69 28.29
N PHE A 162 0.08 9.63 28.23
CA PHE A 162 0.35 8.47 27.37
C PHE A 162 0.54 8.88 25.90
N HIS A 163 -0.44 9.56 25.30
CA HIS A 163 -0.38 9.95 23.88
C HIS A 163 0.76 10.91 23.56
N SER A 164 0.99 11.90 24.43
CA SER A 164 2.11 12.84 24.23
C SER A 164 3.47 12.15 24.36
N THR A 165 3.59 11.19 25.25
CA THR A 165 4.80 10.38 25.42
C THR A 165 5.04 9.47 24.21
N CYS A 166 3.99 8.81 23.70
CA CYS A 166 4.07 8.04 22.45
C CYS A 166 4.57 8.89 21.28
N SER A 167 3.99 10.08 21.10
CA SER A 167 4.36 11.01 20.02
C SER A 167 5.83 11.44 20.11
N THR A 168 6.35 11.59 21.32
CA THR A 168 7.76 11.97 21.54
C THR A 168 8.70 10.79 21.32
N VAL A 169 8.37 9.61 21.82
CA VAL A 169 9.15 8.39 21.63
C VAL A 169 9.25 8.01 20.14
N ASP A 170 8.17 8.18 19.38
CA ASP A 170 8.17 7.90 17.94
C ASP A 170 9.19 8.74 17.15
N LYS A 171 9.63 9.86 17.69
CA LYS A 171 10.68 10.68 17.07
C LYS A 171 12.06 10.02 17.08
N LEU A 172 12.28 8.95 17.86
CA LEU A 172 13.54 8.19 17.86
C LEU A 172 13.91 7.62 16.50
N ASN A 173 12.97 7.51 15.59
CA ASN A 173 13.25 7.12 14.21
C ASN A 173 14.04 8.19 13.41
N LYS A 174 14.13 9.43 13.91
CA LYS A 174 14.72 10.59 13.24
C LYS A 174 15.55 11.51 14.14
N ALA A 175 15.47 11.34 15.45
CA ALA A 175 16.11 12.19 16.45
C ALA A 175 16.95 11.35 17.41
N THR A 176 17.90 11.98 18.07
CA THR A 176 18.71 11.31 19.09
C THR A 176 17.93 11.08 20.37
N TRP A 177 18.40 10.15 21.20
CA TRP A 177 17.79 9.94 22.52
C TRP A 177 17.82 11.21 23.37
N GLU A 178 18.89 11.97 23.31
CA GLU A 178 19.05 13.22 24.08
C GLU A 178 17.98 14.25 23.68
N ASP A 179 17.71 14.40 22.39
CA ASP A 179 16.66 15.31 21.88
C ASP A 179 15.28 14.86 22.37
N VAL A 180 14.99 13.56 22.28
CA VAL A 180 13.73 12.97 22.73
C VAL A 180 13.55 13.12 24.23
N LYS A 181 14.60 12.85 25.03
CA LYS A 181 14.56 13.04 26.48
C LYS A 181 14.33 14.51 26.87
N ASN A 182 15.04 15.43 26.21
CA ASN A 182 14.87 16.88 26.45
C ASN A 182 13.45 17.35 26.16
N GLU A 183 12.82 16.82 25.11
CA GLU A 183 11.42 17.12 24.81
C GLU A 183 10.48 16.54 25.89
N MET A 184 10.68 15.28 26.29
CA MET A 184 9.88 14.67 27.35
C MET A 184 9.92 15.45 28.65
N VAL A 185 11.09 15.86 29.09
CA VAL A 185 11.26 16.59 30.37
C VAL A 185 10.86 18.05 30.22
N GLY A 186 11.35 18.76 29.19
CA GLY A 186 11.19 20.20 29.05
C GLY A 186 9.81 20.60 28.55
N GLU A 187 9.28 19.92 27.53
CA GLU A 187 8.01 20.30 26.88
C GLU A 187 6.81 19.51 27.41
N LYS A 188 6.99 18.25 27.73
CA LYS A 188 5.89 17.36 28.17
C LYS A 188 5.78 17.25 29.69
N GLY A 189 6.75 17.78 30.42
CA GLY A 189 6.71 17.85 31.88
C GLY A 189 6.92 16.51 32.60
N LEU A 190 7.56 15.53 31.95
CA LEU A 190 7.92 14.28 32.60
C LEU A 190 9.07 14.50 33.58
N LEU A 191 9.05 13.71 34.67
CA LEU A 191 10.19 13.66 35.58
C LEU A 191 11.43 13.06 34.88
N PRO A 192 12.63 13.61 35.08
CA PRO A 192 13.86 13.08 34.44
C PRO A 192 14.09 11.59 34.69
N GLU A 193 13.79 11.11 35.89
CA GLU A 193 13.93 9.69 36.25
C GLU A 193 12.93 8.80 35.47
N ALA A 194 11.71 9.29 35.22
CA ALA A 194 10.74 8.59 34.42
C ALA A 194 11.17 8.50 32.95
N ALA A 195 11.70 9.59 32.39
CA ALA A 195 12.29 9.61 31.04
C ALA A 195 13.47 8.65 30.92
N ASP A 196 14.36 8.60 31.91
CA ASP A 196 15.50 7.66 31.91
C ASP A 196 15.04 6.19 31.92
N ARG A 197 13.99 5.87 32.70
CA ARG A 197 13.40 4.51 32.70
C ARG A 197 12.78 4.14 31.37
N ILE A 198 12.10 5.06 30.70
CA ILE A 198 11.61 4.84 29.32
C ILE A 198 12.81 4.55 28.41
N GLY A 199 13.88 5.35 28.52
CA GLY A 199 15.08 5.19 27.73
C GLY A 199 15.76 3.83 27.88
N GLU A 200 15.70 3.20 29.04
CA GLU A 200 16.21 1.86 29.26
C GLU A 200 15.49 0.82 28.39
N TYR A 201 14.18 0.97 28.18
CA TYR A 201 13.39 0.08 27.35
C TYR A 201 13.50 0.41 25.85
N VAL A 202 13.24 1.65 25.45
CA VAL A 202 13.15 2.01 24.03
C VAL A 202 14.48 2.01 23.28
N ARG A 203 15.60 2.04 24.01
CA ARG A 203 16.95 1.88 23.44
C ARG A 203 17.44 0.44 23.41
N LEU A 204 16.67 -0.51 23.89
CA LEU A 204 16.98 -1.92 23.64
C LEU A 204 16.97 -2.14 22.13
N HIS A 205 17.97 -2.85 21.64
CA HIS A 205 18.06 -3.13 20.22
C HIS A 205 16.81 -3.85 19.73
N ALA A 206 16.24 -3.34 18.65
CA ALA A 206 15.15 -4.00 17.99
C ALA A 206 15.52 -5.45 17.67
N GLY A 207 14.58 -6.37 17.87
CA GLY A 207 14.87 -7.79 17.75
C GLY A 207 13.65 -8.63 17.44
N GLY A 208 13.80 -9.91 17.67
CA GLY A 208 12.75 -10.90 17.48
C GLY A 208 12.34 -11.55 18.79
N LEU A 209 12.18 -12.86 18.74
CA LEU A 209 11.72 -13.68 19.87
C LEU A 209 12.59 -13.52 21.11
N GLY A 210 13.91 -13.38 20.94
CA GLY A 210 14.85 -13.21 22.08
C GLY A 210 14.57 -11.95 22.91
N LEU A 211 14.23 -10.83 22.27
CA LEU A 211 13.84 -9.61 22.97
C LEU A 211 12.52 -9.79 23.72
N ILE A 212 11.55 -10.48 23.13
CA ILE A 212 10.27 -10.77 23.78
C ILE A 212 10.49 -11.62 25.03
N GLU A 213 11.29 -12.65 24.94
CA GLU A 213 11.62 -13.53 26.08
C GLU A 213 12.36 -12.78 27.18
N GLN A 214 13.28 -11.88 26.82
CA GLN A 214 13.96 -11.00 27.77
C GLN A 214 12.97 -10.12 28.53
N LEU A 215 12.00 -9.50 27.83
CA LEU A 215 11.00 -8.61 28.43
C LEU A 215 9.97 -9.38 29.28
N LEU A 216 9.65 -10.61 28.91
CA LEU A 216 8.80 -11.50 29.73
C LEU A 216 9.43 -11.86 31.07
N GLN A 217 10.75 -11.77 31.18
CA GLN A 217 11.50 -12.00 32.40
C GLN A 217 11.88 -10.70 33.14
N ASP A 218 11.57 -9.54 32.57
CA ASP A 218 11.81 -8.26 33.25
C ASP A 218 10.97 -8.18 34.55
N PRO A 219 11.58 -7.91 35.71
CA PRO A 219 10.91 -8.00 37.01
C PRO A 219 9.72 -7.03 37.16
N LYS A 220 9.81 -5.87 36.53
CA LYS A 220 8.74 -4.84 36.59
C LYS A 220 7.70 -5.02 35.49
N LEU A 221 8.14 -5.19 34.27
CA LEU A 221 7.26 -5.28 33.09
C LEU A 221 6.42 -6.57 33.13
N SER A 222 6.97 -7.69 33.57
CA SER A 222 6.26 -8.96 33.70
C SER A 222 5.15 -8.94 34.76
N GLN A 223 5.20 -8.03 35.72
CA GLN A 223 4.17 -7.83 36.73
C GLN A 223 2.98 -7.00 36.19
N ASN A 224 3.18 -6.21 35.14
CA ASN A 224 2.11 -5.44 34.53
C ASN A 224 1.24 -6.35 33.66
N LYS A 225 -0.06 -6.40 33.94
CA LYS A 225 -0.99 -7.30 33.27
C LYS A 225 -1.07 -7.03 31.75
N LEU A 226 -1.22 -5.76 31.32
CA LEU A 226 -1.32 -5.38 29.92
C LEU A 226 -0.03 -5.72 29.15
N ALA A 227 1.13 -5.39 29.72
CA ALA A 227 2.41 -5.71 29.11
C ALA A 227 2.62 -7.21 28.95
N ARG A 228 2.27 -7.99 29.97
CA ARG A 228 2.39 -9.45 29.93
C ARG A 228 1.47 -10.07 28.86
N GLU A 229 0.23 -9.63 28.78
CA GLU A 229 -0.72 -10.07 27.75
C GLU A 229 -0.20 -9.72 26.34
N GLY A 230 0.23 -8.49 26.15
CA GLY A 230 0.80 -8.03 24.87
C GLY A 230 2.05 -8.78 24.46
N LEU A 231 2.97 -9.05 25.40
CA LEU A 231 4.19 -9.83 25.16
C LEU A 231 3.85 -11.29 24.81
N GLY A 232 2.88 -11.88 25.48
CA GLY A 232 2.41 -13.24 25.18
C GLY A 232 1.84 -13.36 23.77
N ASP A 233 1.00 -12.41 23.37
CA ASP A 233 0.45 -12.36 22.01
C ASP A 233 1.55 -12.06 20.97
N MET A 234 2.52 -11.22 21.31
CA MET A 234 3.68 -10.96 20.44
C MET A 234 4.52 -12.21 20.21
N LYS A 235 4.72 -13.01 21.25
CA LYS A 235 5.41 -14.31 21.12
C LYS A 235 4.67 -15.24 20.17
N LEU A 236 3.37 -15.37 20.36
CA LEU A 236 2.50 -16.18 19.49
C LEU A 236 2.54 -15.68 18.03
N LEU A 237 2.50 -14.36 17.84
CA LEU A 237 2.61 -13.76 16.51
C LEU A 237 3.93 -14.13 15.83
N PHE A 238 5.05 -14.06 16.51
CA PHE A 238 6.34 -14.46 15.95
C PHE A 238 6.41 -15.95 15.59
N GLU A 239 5.75 -16.82 16.36
CA GLU A 239 5.62 -18.23 16.01
C GLU A 239 4.88 -18.40 14.67
N TYR A 240 3.77 -17.70 14.47
CA TYR A 240 3.02 -17.72 13.21
C TYR A 240 3.81 -17.11 12.05
N LEU A 241 4.52 -16.02 12.27
CA LEU A 241 5.36 -15.38 11.25
C LEU A 241 6.55 -16.28 10.83
N THR A 242 7.07 -17.08 11.75
CA THR A 242 8.09 -18.09 11.46
C THR A 242 7.51 -19.21 10.58
N LEU A 243 6.28 -19.67 10.86
CA LEU A 243 5.57 -20.64 10.02
C LEU A 243 5.27 -20.08 8.63
N PHE A 244 5.00 -18.79 8.52
CA PHE A 244 4.82 -18.11 7.22
C PHE A 244 6.14 -17.85 6.47
N GLY A 245 7.29 -18.08 7.11
CA GLY A 245 8.60 -17.88 6.49
C GLY A 245 8.99 -16.42 6.29
N ILE A 246 8.51 -15.52 7.12
CA ILE A 246 8.77 -14.07 7.00
C ILE A 246 9.40 -13.43 8.25
N ALA A 247 9.70 -14.20 9.26
CA ALA A 247 10.21 -13.69 10.55
C ALA A 247 11.53 -12.90 10.41
N ASP A 248 12.34 -13.19 9.41
CA ASP A 248 13.60 -12.49 9.10
C ASP A 248 13.40 -11.02 8.66
N LYS A 249 12.20 -10.67 8.18
CA LYS A 249 11.81 -9.32 7.79
C LYS A 249 11.03 -8.56 8.88
N ILE A 250 10.83 -9.19 10.03
CA ILE A 250 10.06 -8.63 11.14
C ILE A 250 11.00 -8.22 12.28
N SER A 251 10.79 -7.01 12.79
CA SER A 251 11.53 -6.49 13.94
C SER A 251 10.59 -6.00 15.02
N PHE A 252 10.66 -6.60 16.21
CA PHE A 252 9.98 -6.07 17.37
C PHE A 252 10.77 -4.88 17.92
N ASP A 253 10.12 -3.71 17.95
CA ASP A 253 10.77 -2.44 18.28
C ASP A 253 9.90 -1.65 19.27
N LEU A 254 10.36 -1.53 20.50
CA LEU A 254 9.67 -0.77 21.57
C LEU A 254 9.59 0.73 21.30
N SER A 255 10.41 1.27 20.41
CA SER A 255 10.35 2.66 19.99
C SER A 255 9.25 2.93 18.97
N LEU A 256 8.66 1.90 18.37
CA LEU A 256 7.50 2.06 17.51
C LEU A 256 6.28 2.41 18.37
N ALA A 257 5.99 3.69 18.49
CA ALA A 257 4.93 4.22 19.33
C ALA A 257 3.90 5.04 18.55
N ARG A 258 4.00 5.02 17.21
CA ARG A 258 3.11 5.75 16.30
C ARG A 258 1.77 5.03 16.13
N GLY A 259 0.90 5.70 15.46
CA GLY A 259 -0.40 5.21 15.05
C GLY A 259 -1.50 6.08 15.56
N LEU A 260 -2.68 5.84 15.02
CA LEU A 260 -3.87 6.58 15.37
C LEU A 260 -4.42 6.12 16.72
N ASP A 261 -5.16 6.98 17.39
CA ASP A 261 -5.67 6.74 18.73
C ASP A 261 -6.58 5.52 18.85
N TYR A 262 -7.15 5.06 17.75
CA TYR A 262 -8.06 3.91 17.74
C TYR A 262 -7.36 2.54 17.81
N TYR A 263 -6.04 2.45 17.69
CA TYR A 263 -5.35 1.16 17.84
C TYR A 263 -5.35 0.66 19.28
N THR A 264 -5.65 -0.64 19.45
CA THR A 264 -5.84 -1.28 20.75
C THR A 264 -4.90 -2.44 21.03
N GLY A 265 -4.19 -2.92 20.04
CA GLY A 265 -3.30 -4.08 20.13
C GLY A 265 -2.05 -3.90 19.29
N VAL A 266 -1.74 -4.92 18.48
CA VAL A 266 -0.57 -4.86 17.59
C VAL A 266 -0.61 -3.65 16.67
N ILE A 267 0.53 -3.03 16.49
CA ILE A 267 0.80 -1.95 15.54
C ILE A 267 2.02 -2.31 14.72
N TYR A 268 2.06 -1.88 13.48
CA TYR A 268 3.21 -2.15 12.60
C TYR A 268 3.41 -1.07 11.55
N GLU A 269 4.66 -1.03 11.07
CA GLU A 269 5.10 -0.12 10.03
C GLU A 269 6.14 -0.81 9.15
N ALA A 270 5.93 -0.78 7.84
CA ALA A 270 6.91 -1.25 6.89
C ALA A 270 7.73 -0.08 6.35
N ILE A 271 9.05 -0.24 6.38
CA ILE A 271 10.00 0.74 5.89
C ILE A 271 10.88 0.14 4.80
N LEU A 272 11.20 0.93 3.78
CA LEU A 272 12.21 0.57 2.80
C LEU A 272 13.59 0.98 3.31
N LEU A 273 14.58 0.11 3.06
CA LEU A 273 15.97 0.33 3.41
C LEU A 273 16.75 0.72 2.16
N GLN A 274 17.62 1.74 2.28
CA GLN A 274 18.52 2.06 1.17
C GLN A 274 19.56 0.95 0.99
N PRO A 275 19.96 0.62 -0.26
CA PRO A 275 21.10 -0.24 -0.49
C PRO A 275 22.34 0.37 0.21
N GLN A 276 23.10 -0.47 0.88
CA GLN A 276 24.38 -0.06 1.45
C GLN A 276 25.31 0.37 0.32
N ASN A 277 25.38 1.65 0.08
CA ASN A 277 26.53 2.20 -0.67
C ASN A 277 27.75 2.08 0.25
N ALA A 278 28.85 1.57 -0.28
CA ALA A 278 30.08 1.19 0.41
C ALA A 278 30.77 2.29 1.27
N ARG A 279 30.09 3.39 1.58
CA ARG A 279 30.56 4.54 2.35
C ARG A 279 29.69 4.92 3.56
N ARG A 280 28.62 4.19 3.88
CA ARG A 280 27.80 4.43 5.09
C ARG A 280 27.57 3.11 5.81
N GLU A 281 27.90 3.08 7.08
CA GLU A 281 27.87 1.88 7.95
C GLU A 281 26.44 1.48 8.35
N GLU A 282 25.43 2.35 8.18
CA GLU A 282 24.04 2.06 8.55
C GLU A 282 23.08 2.27 7.36
N PRO A 283 22.08 1.39 7.18
CA PRO A 283 21.04 1.57 6.17
C PRO A 283 20.19 2.79 6.52
N VAL A 284 20.07 3.73 5.58
CA VAL A 284 19.22 4.92 5.75
C VAL A 284 17.75 4.53 5.49
N ASN A 285 16.90 4.82 6.47
CA ASN A 285 15.46 4.64 6.36
C ASN A 285 14.89 5.60 5.29
N MET A 286 14.39 5.04 4.18
CA MET A 286 13.72 5.80 3.12
C MET A 286 12.29 6.21 3.49
N GLY A 287 11.80 5.78 4.65
CA GLY A 287 10.50 6.10 5.21
C GLY A 287 9.47 5.00 5.05
N SER A 288 8.33 5.22 5.71
CA SER A 288 7.20 4.29 5.77
C SER A 288 6.50 4.16 4.43
N VAL A 289 6.19 2.94 4.01
CA VAL A 289 5.40 2.61 2.82
C VAL A 289 4.10 1.87 3.16
N ALA A 290 4.01 1.29 4.35
CA ALA A 290 2.79 0.66 4.83
C ALA A 290 2.73 0.75 6.36
N GLY A 291 1.54 0.74 6.89
CA GLY A 291 1.30 0.72 8.32
C GLY A 291 -0.08 0.17 8.64
N GLY A 292 -0.29 -0.18 9.88
CA GLY A 292 -1.57 -0.69 10.31
C GLY A 292 -1.55 -1.18 11.76
N GLY A 293 -2.56 -1.92 12.11
CA GLY A 293 -2.71 -2.48 13.44
C GLY A 293 -4.13 -2.97 13.75
N ARG A 294 -4.31 -3.37 14.99
CA ARG A 294 -5.57 -3.86 15.54
C ARG A 294 -6.37 -2.73 16.19
N TYR A 295 -7.66 -2.68 15.92
CA TYR A 295 -8.58 -1.65 16.41
C TYR A 295 -9.94 -2.28 16.78
N ASP A 296 -10.01 -2.86 17.98
CA ASP A 296 -11.15 -3.68 18.42
C ASP A 296 -12.34 -2.85 18.93
N GLU A 297 -12.12 -1.58 19.29
CA GLU A 297 -13.13 -0.72 19.89
C GLU A 297 -13.85 0.20 18.88
N LEU A 298 -13.25 0.42 17.72
CA LEU A 298 -13.68 1.48 16.79
C LEU A 298 -15.10 1.25 16.25
N VAL A 299 -15.46 0.02 15.87
CA VAL A 299 -16.79 -0.30 15.38
C VAL A 299 -17.87 -0.04 16.44
N GLY A 300 -17.57 -0.38 17.71
CA GLY A 300 -18.47 -0.15 18.84
C GLY A 300 -18.82 1.33 19.06
N MET A 301 -17.96 2.26 18.64
CA MET A 301 -18.23 3.69 18.73
C MET A 301 -19.36 4.15 17.78
N PHE A 302 -19.63 3.40 16.73
CA PHE A 302 -20.69 3.67 15.75
C PHE A 302 -21.93 2.79 15.93
N ASP A 303 -21.84 1.73 16.72
CA ASP A 303 -22.98 0.85 16.97
C ASP A 303 -23.86 1.44 18.09
N PRO A 304 -25.17 1.64 17.86
CA PRO A 304 -26.07 2.20 18.87
C PRO A 304 -26.13 1.40 20.19
N LYS A 305 -25.82 0.11 20.11
CA LYS A 305 -25.77 -0.78 21.28
C LYS A 305 -24.34 -1.03 21.78
N GLY A 306 -23.35 -0.34 21.22
CA GLY A 306 -21.94 -0.49 21.57
C GLY A 306 -21.34 -1.86 21.23
N ARG A 307 -21.93 -2.60 20.27
CA ARG A 307 -21.41 -3.92 19.88
C ARG A 307 -20.04 -3.79 19.23
N LYS A 308 -19.08 -4.52 19.78
CA LYS A 308 -17.70 -4.53 19.31
C LYS A 308 -17.52 -5.56 18.21
N VAL A 309 -16.81 -5.19 17.16
CA VAL A 309 -16.30 -6.09 16.13
C VAL A 309 -14.79 -5.90 16.09
N PRO A 310 -13.99 -6.88 16.57
CA PRO A 310 -12.53 -6.79 16.50
C PRO A 310 -12.07 -6.69 15.06
N CYS A 311 -11.13 -5.77 14.81
CA CYS A 311 -10.59 -5.53 13.49
C CYS A 311 -9.08 -5.41 13.52
N VAL A 312 -8.43 -5.88 12.47
CA VAL A 312 -7.01 -5.65 12.19
C VAL A 312 -6.83 -5.38 10.70
N GLY A 313 -5.96 -4.48 10.35
CA GLY A 313 -5.77 -4.14 8.95
C GLY A 313 -4.43 -3.50 8.64
N VAL A 314 -4.21 -3.29 7.37
CA VAL A 314 -3.04 -2.64 6.80
C VAL A 314 -3.45 -1.61 5.76
N SER A 315 -2.73 -0.51 5.74
CA SER A 315 -2.82 0.51 4.70
C SER A 315 -1.47 0.64 4.00
N ILE A 316 -1.47 0.50 2.68
CA ILE A 316 -0.28 0.68 1.85
C ILE A 316 -0.34 2.05 1.20
N GLY A 317 0.67 2.88 1.47
CA GLY A 317 0.84 4.20 0.89
C GLY A 317 1.60 4.13 -0.42
N ILE A 318 0.91 4.27 -1.54
CA ILE A 318 1.49 4.02 -2.86
C ILE A 318 2.23 5.19 -3.47
N GLU A 319 2.05 6.41 -2.99
CA GLU A 319 2.67 7.60 -3.61
C GLU A 319 4.21 7.55 -3.54
N ARG A 320 4.74 7.08 -2.41
CA ARG A 320 6.18 6.87 -2.28
C ARG A 320 6.68 5.73 -3.15
N ILE A 321 5.94 4.64 -3.25
CA ILE A 321 6.24 3.51 -4.13
C ILE A 321 6.32 4.00 -5.58
N PHE A 322 5.37 4.82 -6.03
CA PHE A 322 5.41 5.40 -7.37
C PHE A 322 6.64 6.27 -7.59
N SER A 323 6.97 7.13 -6.63
CA SER A 323 8.14 8.02 -6.75
C SER A 323 9.44 7.21 -6.90
N ILE A 324 9.59 6.12 -6.16
CA ILE A 324 10.77 5.24 -6.25
C ILE A 324 10.80 4.54 -7.62
N MET A 325 9.70 3.96 -8.06
CA MET A 325 9.63 3.26 -9.34
C MET A 325 9.82 4.21 -10.53
N GLU A 326 9.32 5.43 -10.46
CA GLU A 326 9.55 6.46 -11.47
C GLU A 326 11.04 6.81 -11.58
N GLN A 327 11.71 6.99 -10.46
CA GLN A 327 13.16 7.26 -10.42
C GLN A 327 14.00 6.09 -11.00
N GLU A 328 13.62 4.85 -10.72
CA GLU A 328 14.29 3.67 -11.25
C GLU A 328 14.15 3.59 -12.77
N VAL A 329 12.95 3.85 -13.29
CA VAL A 329 12.70 3.86 -14.74
C VAL A 329 13.45 5.00 -15.43
N GLU A 330 13.47 6.19 -14.85
CA GLU A 330 14.25 7.31 -15.37
C GLU A 330 15.75 7.00 -15.40
N ALA A 331 16.27 6.35 -14.37
CA ALA A 331 17.67 5.94 -14.28
C ALA A 331 18.04 4.85 -15.31
N SER A 332 17.13 3.91 -15.57
CA SER A 332 17.34 2.83 -16.56
C SER A 332 17.24 3.31 -18.00
N LYS A 333 16.72 4.52 -18.24
CA LYS A 333 16.35 5.04 -19.57
C LYS A 333 15.40 4.12 -20.35
N GLU A 334 14.69 3.27 -19.66
CA GLU A 334 13.71 2.38 -20.23
C GLU A 334 12.49 3.16 -20.72
N LYS A 335 12.08 2.92 -21.96
CA LYS A 335 10.92 3.58 -22.55
C LYS A 335 9.65 2.91 -22.04
N ILE A 336 8.90 3.59 -21.17
CA ILE A 336 7.62 3.07 -20.68
C ILE A 336 6.57 3.23 -21.77
N ARG A 337 5.90 2.13 -22.08
CA ARG A 337 4.71 2.15 -22.92
C ARG A 337 3.53 2.69 -22.12
N THR A 338 2.82 3.64 -22.72
CA THR A 338 1.62 4.25 -22.13
C THR A 338 0.33 3.55 -22.52
N THR A 339 0.40 2.64 -23.51
CA THR A 339 -0.72 1.84 -24.00
C THR A 339 -0.35 0.35 -23.98
N GLU A 340 -1.35 -0.49 -23.95
CA GLU A 340 -1.19 -1.96 -24.00
C GLU A 340 -1.42 -2.51 -25.43
N THR A 341 -1.35 -1.66 -26.43
CA THR A 341 -1.60 -2.03 -27.82
C THR A 341 -0.68 -3.17 -28.26
N GLN A 342 -1.27 -4.23 -28.80
CA GLN A 342 -0.59 -5.45 -29.21
C GLN A 342 -0.16 -5.41 -30.68
N VAL A 343 -0.99 -4.77 -31.53
CA VAL A 343 -0.77 -4.75 -32.97
C VAL A 343 -1.26 -3.44 -33.60
N LEU A 344 -0.53 -2.94 -34.57
CA LEU A 344 -0.97 -1.86 -35.46
C LEU A 344 -1.46 -2.46 -36.79
N VAL A 345 -2.65 -2.11 -37.19
CA VAL A 345 -3.16 -2.43 -38.53
C VAL A 345 -2.62 -1.41 -39.52
N ALA A 346 -1.89 -1.86 -40.54
CA ALA A 346 -1.20 -1.04 -41.50
C ALA A 346 -1.45 -1.51 -42.94
N THR A 347 -1.24 -0.62 -43.91
CA THR A 347 -1.33 -0.92 -45.34
C THR A 347 -0.32 -0.12 -46.14
N PRO A 348 0.31 -0.70 -47.14
CA PRO A 348 1.09 0.04 -48.13
C PRO A 348 0.24 0.72 -49.22
N GLN A 349 -1.05 0.35 -49.32
CA GLN A 349 -1.93 0.77 -50.42
C GLN A 349 -2.67 2.08 -50.11
N LYS A 350 -2.93 2.84 -51.17
CA LYS A 350 -3.87 3.98 -51.11
C LYS A 350 -5.32 3.45 -51.20
N ASN A 351 -6.23 4.19 -50.63
CA ASN A 351 -7.68 3.88 -50.67
C ASN A 351 -8.08 2.54 -50.03
N PHE A 352 -7.32 2.11 -49.00
CA PHE A 352 -7.53 0.86 -48.22
C PHE A 352 -8.06 1.14 -46.82
N LEU A 353 -8.71 2.26 -46.59
CA LEU A 353 -9.26 2.60 -45.29
C LEU A 353 -10.32 1.59 -44.84
N ASP A 354 -11.24 1.23 -45.73
CA ASP A 354 -12.28 0.25 -45.50
C ASP A 354 -11.69 -1.15 -45.16
N VAL A 355 -10.66 -1.56 -45.85
CA VAL A 355 -9.94 -2.83 -45.59
C VAL A 355 -9.31 -2.79 -44.17
N ARG A 356 -8.66 -1.69 -43.81
CA ARG A 356 -8.10 -1.53 -42.46
C ARG A 356 -9.18 -1.51 -41.39
N LEU A 357 -10.29 -0.81 -41.64
CA LEU A 357 -11.42 -0.73 -40.71
C LEU A 357 -12.05 -2.10 -40.47
N ASN A 358 -12.21 -2.90 -41.51
CA ASN A 358 -12.73 -4.26 -41.40
C ASN A 358 -11.78 -5.14 -40.58
N LEU A 359 -10.49 -5.10 -40.89
CA LEU A 359 -9.49 -5.91 -40.20
C LEU A 359 -9.37 -5.53 -38.71
N ILE A 360 -9.32 -4.24 -38.39
CA ILE A 360 -9.20 -3.82 -36.99
C ILE A 360 -10.46 -4.17 -36.19
N SER A 361 -11.64 -4.09 -36.80
CA SER A 361 -12.89 -4.53 -36.17
C SER A 361 -12.85 -6.01 -35.82
N GLU A 362 -12.41 -6.86 -36.74
CA GLU A 362 -12.24 -8.30 -36.48
C GLU A 362 -11.28 -8.57 -35.32
N LEU A 363 -10.18 -7.80 -35.24
CA LEU A 363 -9.21 -7.92 -34.14
C LEU A 363 -9.80 -7.48 -32.79
N TRP A 364 -10.53 -6.36 -32.76
CA TRP A 364 -11.23 -5.90 -31.55
C TRP A 364 -12.30 -6.89 -31.11
N ASP A 365 -13.11 -7.41 -32.03
CA ASP A 365 -14.13 -8.43 -31.76
C ASP A 365 -13.51 -9.73 -31.20
N SER A 366 -12.28 -10.00 -31.58
CA SER A 366 -11.49 -11.12 -31.06
C SER A 366 -10.76 -10.79 -29.74
N GLY A 367 -10.94 -9.60 -29.18
CA GLY A 367 -10.30 -9.17 -27.93
C GLY A 367 -8.83 -8.76 -28.07
N ILE A 368 -8.34 -8.54 -29.29
CA ILE A 368 -6.97 -8.05 -29.54
C ILE A 368 -6.93 -6.53 -29.38
N LYS A 369 -5.96 -6.02 -28.63
CA LYS A 369 -5.71 -4.59 -28.46
C LYS A 369 -4.99 -4.05 -29.69
N ALA A 370 -5.74 -3.41 -30.60
CA ALA A 370 -5.25 -2.97 -31.88
C ALA A 370 -5.46 -1.47 -32.11
N GLU A 371 -4.56 -0.86 -32.85
CA GLU A 371 -4.63 0.54 -33.31
C GLU A 371 -4.43 0.63 -34.82
N MET A 372 -4.78 1.74 -35.39
CA MET A 372 -4.39 2.14 -36.74
C MET A 372 -4.21 3.65 -36.78
N LEU A 373 -3.43 4.17 -37.76
CA LEU A 373 -3.33 5.61 -37.95
C LEU A 373 -4.64 6.18 -38.51
N TYR A 374 -5.11 7.30 -37.96
CA TYR A 374 -6.34 7.97 -38.36
C TYR A 374 -6.16 8.86 -39.60
N LYS A 375 -5.60 8.25 -40.65
CA LYS A 375 -5.43 8.87 -41.97
C LYS A 375 -6.00 7.95 -43.04
N LYS A 376 -6.58 8.53 -44.11
CA LYS A 376 -7.08 7.73 -45.24
C LYS A 376 -5.96 7.00 -45.98
N ASN A 377 -4.85 7.68 -46.24
CA ASN A 377 -3.74 7.18 -47.00
C ASN A 377 -2.40 7.42 -46.30
N PRO A 378 -2.12 6.76 -45.16
CA PRO A 378 -0.82 6.89 -44.51
C PRO A 378 0.27 6.12 -45.31
N LYS A 379 1.50 6.66 -45.36
CA LYS A 379 2.63 5.91 -45.91
C LYS A 379 2.98 4.76 -44.96
N LEU A 380 3.36 3.59 -45.52
CA LEU A 380 3.74 2.42 -44.71
C LEU A 380 4.86 2.74 -43.74
N LEU A 381 5.88 3.50 -44.17
CA LEU A 381 7.00 3.90 -43.33
C LEU A 381 6.52 4.65 -42.08
N ASN A 382 5.56 5.56 -42.21
CA ASN A 382 5.03 6.33 -41.08
C ASN A 382 4.24 5.46 -40.08
N GLN A 383 3.57 4.43 -40.61
CA GLN A 383 2.83 3.47 -39.76
C GLN A 383 3.83 2.59 -38.97
N LEU A 384 4.87 2.12 -39.57
CA LEU A 384 5.93 1.34 -38.91
C LEU A 384 6.73 2.20 -37.91
N GLN A 385 7.03 3.46 -38.29
CA GLN A 385 7.69 4.39 -37.37
C GLN A 385 6.84 4.64 -36.13
N TYR A 386 5.54 4.77 -36.29
CA TYR A 386 4.64 4.90 -35.14
C TYR A 386 4.72 3.70 -34.19
N CYS A 387 4.84 2.46 -34.72
CA CYS A 387 5.06 1.28 -33.90
C CYS A 387 6.37 1.37 -33.10
N GLU A 388 7.46 1.78 -33.74
CA GLU A 388 8.78 1.94 -33.09
C GLU A 388 8.72 3.04 -32.00
N ASP A 389 8.08 4.17 -32.30
CA ASP A 389 7.96 5.30 -31.39
C ASP A 389 7.09 5.00 -30.16
N THR A 390 6.03 4.22 -30.34
CA THR A 390 5.08 3.87 -29.27
C THR A 390 5.36 2.52 -28.61
N GLY A 391 6.28 1.73 -29.17
CA GLY A 391 6.63 0.42 -28.65
C GLY A 391 5.59 -0.67 -28.93
N ILE A 392 4.75 -0.51 -29.98
CA ILE A 392 3.82 -1.56 -30.42
C ILE A 392 4.63 -2.72 -31.01
N PRO A 393 4.48 -3.95 -30.49
CA PRO A 393 5.38 -5.05 -30.86
C PRO A 393 5.13 -5.66 -32.24
N LEU A 394 3.87 -5.59 -32.73
CA LEU A 394 3.46 -6.25 -33.95
C LEU A 394 2.77 -5.27 -34.91
N ALA A 395 2.94 -5.50 -36.22
CA ALA A 395 2.15 -4.81 -37.23
C ALA A 395 1.45 -5.85 -38.12
N ALA A 396 0.16 -5.69 -38.32
CA ALA A 396 -0.67 -6.47 -39.22
C ALA A 396 -0.82 -5.70 -40.53
N ILE A 397 -0.07 -6.10 -41.54
CA ILE A 397 0.01 -5.40 -42.84
C ILE A 397 -0.88 -6.12 -43.84
N ILE A 398 -1.79 -5.36 -44.45
CA ILE A 398 -2.69 -5.85 -45.48
C ILE A 398 -2.64 -4.98 -46.72
N GLY A 399 -2.17 -5.55 -47.82
CA GLY A 399 -2.17 -4.92 -49.13
C GLY A 399 -3.09 -5.66 -50.10
N GLU A 400 -3.03 -5.32 -51.40
CA GLU A 400 -3.86 -5.95 -52.40
C GLU A 400 -3.62 -7.47 -52.51
N GLN A 401 -2.36 -7.87 -52.46
CA GLN A 401 -2.00 -9.27 -52.60
C GLN A 401 -2.48 -10.08 -51.41
N GLU A 402 -2.21 -9.61 -50.23
CA GLU A 402 -2.66 -10.24 -48.97
C GLU A 402 -4.18 -10.38 -48.93
N LEU A 403 -4.91 -9.35 -49.38
CA LEU A 403 -6.39 -9.38 -49.44
C LEU A 403 -6.89 -10.46 -50.43
N LYS A 404 -6.24 -10.59 -51.59
CA LYS A 404 -6.58 -11.63 -52.60
C LYS A 404 -6.27 -13.05 -52.10
N ASP A 405 -5.17 -13.21 -51.38
CA ASP A 405 -4.72 -14.50 -50.87
C ASP A 405 -5.39 -14.90 -49.54
N GLY A 406 -6.21 -14.04 -48.98
CA GLY A 406 -6.89 -14.29 -47.69
C GLY A 406 -5.94 -14.35 -46.48
N VAL A 407 -4.79 -13.68 -46.57
CA VAL A 407 -3.77 -13.63 -45.53
C VAL A 407 -3.56 -12.21 -45.02
N VAL A 408 -2.88 -12.08 -43.90
CA VAL A 408 -2.38 -10.82 -43.34
C VAL A 408 -0.89 -11.03 -43.05
N LYS A 409 -0.06 -10.10 -43.44
CA LYS A 409 1.38 -10.13 -43.18
C LYS A 409 1.60 -9.61 -41.73
N LEU A 410 1.98 -10.50 -40.85
CA LEU A 410 2.31 -10.17 -39.46
C LEU A 410 3.81 -9.91 -39.34
N ARG A 411 4.15 -8.68 -38.96
CA ARG A 411 5.54 -8.23 -38.77
C ARG A 411 5.85 -8.08 -37.29
N VAL A 412 6.94 -8.67 -36.85
CA VAL A 412 7.56 -8.37 -35.57
C VAL A 412 8.37 -7.09 -35.74
N VAL A 413 7.98 -6.01 -35.07
CA VAL A 413 8.58 -4.67 -35.28
C VAL A 413 10.08 -4.67 -34.96
N ALA A 414 10.48 -5.28 -33.85
CA ALA A 414 11.86 -5.29 -33.37
C ALA A 414 12.81 -6.07 -34.32
N SER A 415 12.44 -7.28 -34.73
CA SER A 415 13.26 -8.14 -35.58
C SER A 415 13.06 -7.88 -37.07
N ARG A 416 11.99 -7.18 -37.43
CA ARG A 416 11.54 -6.98 -38.83
C ARG A 416 11.14 -8.26 -39.56
N GLU A 417 11.00 -9.36 -38.85
CA GLU A 417 10.51 -10.62 -39.40
C GLU A 417 9.05 -10.49 -39.84
N GLU A 418 8.73 -10.98 -41.00
CA GLU A 418 7.39 -10.96 -41.59
C GLU A 418 6.95 -12.38 -41.96
N VAL A 419 5.70 -12.71 -41.60
CA VAL A 419 5.10 -14.01 -41.92
C VAL A 419 3.66 -13.79 -42.38
N ASP A 420 3.27 -14.45 -43.48
CA ASP A 420 1.89 -14.43 -43.93
C ASP A 420 1.04 -15.40 -43.11
N ILE A 421 0.00 -14.88 -42.47
CA ILE A 421 -0.91 -15.63 -41.60
C ILE A 421 -2.30 -15.65 -42.23
N PRO A 422 -2.97 -16.81 -42.32
CA PRO A 422 -4.37 -16.85 -42.73
C PRO A 422 -5.20 -15.91 -41.85
N ARG A 423 -6.06 -15.11 -42.49
CA ARG A 423 -6.81 -14.04 -41.80
C ARG A 423 -7.60 -14.58 -40.60
N GLU A 424 -8.24 -15.73 -40.74
CA GLU A 424 -9.01 -16.40 -39.70
C GLU A 424 -8.15 -16.84 -38.48
N LYS A 425 -6.84 -16.98 -38.63
CA LYS A 425 -5.90 -17.40 -37.57
C LYS A 425 -5.10 -16.24 -36.99
N LEU A 426 -5.31 -15.03 -37.50
CA LEU A 426 -4.49 -13.89 -37.12
C LEU A 426 -4.54 -13.58 -35.62
N ALA A 427 -5.74 -13.55 -35.02
CA ALA A 427 -5.91 -13.28 -33.59
C ALA A 427 -5.23 -14.33 -32.70
N GLU A 428 -5.31 -15.61 -33.07
CA GLU A 428 -4.65 -16.70 -32.35
C GLU A 428 -3.12 -16.55 -32.44
N GLU A 429 -2.58 -16.27 -33.64
CA GLU A 429 -1.15 -16.09 -33.83
C GLU A 429 -0.61 -14.86 -33.09
N ILE A 430 -1.35 -13.76 -33.03
CA ILE A 430 -0.97 -12.58 -32.25
C ILE A 430 -0.84 -12.95 -30.76
N ARG A 431 -1.81 -13.67 -30.18
CA ARG A 431 -1.74 -14.13 -28.81
C ARG A 431 -0.52 -15.01 -28.57
N ARG A 432 -0.31 -16.01 -29.42
CA ARG A 432 0.82 -16.95 -29.32
C ARG A 432 2.17 -16.24 -29.29
N ARG A 433 2.37 -15.21 -30.12
CA ARG A 433 3.63 -14.45 -30.19
C ARG A 433 3.86 -13.51 -29.02
N LEU A 434 2.82 -13.15 -28.27
CA LEU A 434 2.92 -12.26 -27.13
C LEU A 434 3.00 -13.01 -25.79
N GLU A 435 2.66 -14.31 -25.79
CA GLU A 435 2.81 -15.19 -24.63
C GLU A 435 4.21 -15.84 -24.56
N SER A 436 4.97 -15.80 -25.63
CA SER A 436 6.36 -16.28 -25.74
C SER A 436 7.37 -15.18 -25.38
#